data_6a95666b32addf302ad99865b71bd046
#
_entry.id   6a95666b32addf302ad99865b71bd046
#
_cell.length_a   1.000
_cell.length_b   1.000
_cell.length_c   1.000
_cell.angle_alpha   90.00
_cell.angle_beta   90.00
_cell.angle_gamma   90.00
#
_symmetry.space_group_name_H-M   'P 1'
#
loop_
_entity.id
_entity.type
_entity.pdbx_description
1 polymer ?
#
loop_
_entity_poly.entity_id
_entity_poly.type
_entity_poly.pdbx_seq_one_letter_code
_entity_poly.pdbx_strand_id
1 'polypeptide(L)'
;AHGLGVTVLGNGSNLLVADAGIRGITLKLVGGFRASEVEETDLGPVLVAGGGLMNTVLLNRMAKAGLHGLGCLAGVPGTLGGAVCMNAGTHLGEIGERVRAVELVGPGGSVTREAGTELGFRYRRADIPRDAVVSRVWLTVQREGLEEAQAAVRHHLTRRKATQPLDQPSCGSTFKNPPGDAAGRLIEAAGLKGHRIGGAMVSEKHANFFLNTGGATASDLRSLILHARDTVWARFGVTLEPEVHAVGDWPAGSWPLPAPR
;
A
#
# COMPACT_ATOMS: atom_id res chain seq x y z
N ALA A 1 -3.31 31.56 -3.14
CA ALA A 1 -3.59 30.20 -2.63
C ALA A 1 -4.78 30.31 -1.66
N HIS A 2 -5.81 29.49 -1.85
CA HIS A 2 -7.08 29.59 -1.11
C HIS A 2 -7.05 28.82 0.24
N GLY A 3 -5.87 28.38 0.72
CA GLY A 3 -5.73 27.67 1.99
C GLY A 3 -6.38 26.27 2.05
N LEU A 4 -6.79 25.72 0.91
CA LEU A 4 -7.39 24.38 0.84
C LEU A 4 -6.32 23.29 0.91
N GLY A 5 -6.49 22.34 1.82
CA GLY A 5 -5.67 21.12 1.84
C GLY A 5 -5.87 20.27 0.59
N VAL A 6 -4.82 19.59 0.17
CA VAL A 6 -4.87 18.63 -0.95
C VAL A 6 -4.56 17.23 -0.42
N THR A 7 -5.44 16.28 -0.70
CA THR A 7 -5.21 14.85 -0.39
C THR A 7 -5.06 14.09 -1.70
N VAL A 8 -3.91 13.45 -1.89
CA VAL A 8 -3.65 12.63 -3.08
C VAL A 8 -4.23 11.23 -2.86
N LEU A 9 -5.10 10.80 -3.77
CA LEU A 9 -5.77 9.51 -3.71
C LEU A 9 -5.32 8.63 -4.88
N GLY A 10 -4.67 7.52 -4.58
CA GLY A 10 -4.42 6.47 -5.56
C GLY A 10 -5.69 5.66 -5.86
N ASN A 11 -5.67 4.38 -5.57
CA ASN A 11 -6.86 3.51 -5.68
C ASN A 11 -7.60 3.30 -4.34
N GLY A 12 -7.16 3.95 -3.27
CA GLY A 12 -7.78 3.81 -1.94
C GLY A 12 -7.55 2.46 -1.25
N SER A 13 -6.66 1.63 -1.77
CA SER A 13 -6.49 0.23 -1.34
C SER A 13 -5.80 0.05 0.03
N ASN A 14 -5.27 1.11 0.61
CA ASN A 14 -4.64 1.11 1.94
C ASN A 14 -5.08 2.32 2.78
N LEU A 15 -6.32 2.77 2.59
CA LEU A 15 -6.86 3.95 3.28
C LEU A 15 -8.09 3.61 4.10
N LEU A 16 -8.19 4.24 5.27
CA LEU A 16 -9.39 4.32 6.07
C LEU A 16 -9.82 5.79 6.13
N VAL A 17 -10.91 6.11 5.42
CA VAL A 17 -11.44 7.48 5.35
C VAL A 17 -12.39 7.71 6.51
N ALA A 18 -12.20 8.81 7.26
CA ALA A 18 -13.08 9.18 8.36
C ALA A 18 -14.55 9.25 7.92
N ASP A 19 -15.48 8.93 8.82
CA ASP A 19 -16.93 9.01 8.54
C ASP A 19 -17.38 10.43 8.17
N ALA A 20 -16.68 11.47 8.67
CA ALA A 20 -16.90 12.85 8.29
C ALA A 20 -16.32 13.25 6.91
N GLY A 21 -15.62 12.33 6.24
CA GLY A 21 -15.01 12.54 4.92
C GLY A 21 -13.69 13.32 4.97
N ILE A 22 -13.27 13.82 3.81
CA ILE A 22 -12.04 14.59 3.62
C ILE A 22 -12.40 16.01 3.23
N ARG A 23 -11.92 17.01 3.99
CA ARG A 23 -12.05 18.42 3.62
C ARG A 23 -10.98 18.83 2.63
N GLY A 24 -11.33 19.77 1.75
CA GLY A 24 -10.41 20.28 0.73
C GLY A 24 -10.55 19.57 -0.61
N ILE A 25 -9.44 19.43 -1.32
CA ILE A 25 -9.38 18.87 -2.65
C ILE A 25 -8.85 17.44 -2.58
N THR A 26 -9.59 16.48 -3.11
CA THR A 26 -9.09 15.11 -3.33
C THR A 26 -8.62 14.98 -4.77
N LEU A 27 -7.31 14.77 -4.95
CA LEU A 27 -6.64 14.67 -6.24
C LEU A 27 -6.43 13.20 -6.63
N LYS A 28 -6.87 12.82 -7.82
CA LYS A 28 -6.60 11.51 -8.43
C LYS A 28 -5.90 11.65 -9.76
N LEU A 29 -4.76 10.97 -9.92
CA LEU A 29 -3.98 11.00 -11.16
C LEU A 29 -4.63 10.14 -12.24
N VAL A 30 -4.92 10.74 -13.40
CA VAL A 30 -5.57 10.10 -14.56
C VAL A 30 -4.91 10.54 -15.88
N GLY A 31 -5.43 10.10 -17.02
CA GLY A 31 -4.93 10.51 -18.33
C GLY A 31 -3.45 10.17 -18.52
N GLY A 32 -2.62 11.13 -18.88
CA GLY A 32 -1.18 10.97 -19.11
C GLY A 32 -0.39 10.40 -17.93
N PHE A 33 -0.87 10.60 -16.70
CA PHE A 33 -0.27 10.00 -15.49
C PHE A 33 -0.49 8.48 -15.38
N ARG A 34 -1.13 7.85 -16.36
CA ARG A 34 -1.28 6.39 -16.49
C ARG A 34 -0.49 5.83 -17.68
N ALA A 35 0.30 6.65 -18.34
CA ALA A 35 1.18 6.23 -19.42
C ALA A 35 2.37 5.42 -18.86
N SER A 36 2.98 4.62 -19.73
CA SER A 36 4.25 3.95 -19.47
C SER A 36 5.00 3.74 -20.78
N GLU A 37 6.30 3.87 -20.72
CA GLU A 37 7.22 3.67 -21.84
C GLU A 37 8.50 2.99 -21.34
N VAL A 38 9.27 2.41 -22.23
CA VAL A 38 10.56 1.77 -21.93
C VAL A 38 11.65 2.57 -22.61
N GLU A 39 12.63 3.00 -21.83
CA GLU A 39 13.85 3.62 -22.29
C GLU A 39 14.98 2.59 -22.29
N GLU A 40 15.66 2.40 -23.42
CA GLU A 40 16.87 1.58 -23.46
C GLU A 40 18.06 2.44 -23.03
N THR A 41 18.83 1.93 -22.07
CA THR A 41 20.04 2.61 -21.55
C THR A 41 21.23 1.66 -21.57
N ASP A 42 22.46 2.19 -21.49
CA ASP A 42 23.68 1.39 -21.41
C ASP A 42 23.68 0.40 -20.21
N LEU A 43 22.88 0.68 -19.18
CA LEU A 43 22.72 -0.17 -17.99
C LEU A 43 21.49 -1.11 -18.07
N GLY A 44 20.88 -1.23 -19.25
CA GLY A 44 19.69 -2.03 -19.49
C GLY A 44 18.38 -1.20 -19.53
N PRO A 45 17.24 -1.88 -19.71
CA PRO A 45 15.95 -1.23 -19.88
C PRO A 45 15.49 -0.54 -18.59
N VAL A 46 14.92 0.64 -18.75
CA VAL A 46 14.28 1.43 -17.70
C VAL A 46 12.82 1.64 -18.06
N LEU A 47 11.94 1.22 -17.18
CA LEU A 47 10.51 1.47 -17.33
C LEU A 47 10.18 2.82 -16.71
N VAL A 48 9.67 3.74 -17.51
CA VAL A 48 9.15 5.03 -17.05
C VAL A 48 7.63 4.96 -17.00
N ALA A 49 7.03 5.23 -15.86
CA ALA A 49 5.60 5.09 -15.69
C ALA A 49 5.00 6.19 -14.80
N GLY A 50 3.80 6.62 -15.15
CA GLY A 50 3.06 7.63 -14.39
C GLY A 50 2.56 7.09 -13.04
N GLY A 51 2.58 7.94 -12.01
CA GLY A 51 2.18 7.59 -10.64
C GLY A 51 0.72 7.14 -10.49
N GLY A 52 -0.16 7.52 -11.44
CA GLY A 52 -1.57 7.09 -11.49
C GLY A 52 -1.79 5.72 -12.15
N LEU A 53 -0.75 5.08 -12.71
CA LEU A 53 -0.87 3.78 -13.36
C LEU A 53 -1.15 2.69 -12.31
N MET A 54 -2.17 1.86 -12.56
CA MET A 54 -2.51 0.72 -11.70
C MET A 54 -1.42 -0.35 -11.76
N ASN A 55 -1.02 -0.89 -10.61
CA ASN A 55 0.02 -1.92 -10.51
C ASN A 55 -0.28 -3.15 -11.39
N THR A 56 -1.54 -3.58 -11.44
CA THR A 56 -1.96 -4.71 -12.28
C THR A 56 -1.81 -4.42 -13.77
N VAL A 57 -2.11 -3.18 -14.19
CA VAL A 57 -1.96 -2.74 -15.59
C VAL A 57 -0.48 -2.64 -15.95
N LEU A 58 0.34 -2.10 -15.03
CA LEU A 58 1.79 -2.01 -15.19
C LEU A 58 2.40 -3.39 -15.43
N LEU A 59 2.13 -4.35 -14.54
CA LEU A 59 2.64 -5.72 -14.66
C LEU A 59 2.20 -6.41 -15.95
N ASN A 60 0.95 -6.21 -16.37
CA ASN A 60 0.45 -6.76 -17.62
C ASN A 60 1.14 -6.15 -18.86
N ARG A 61 1.43 -4.84 -18.85
CA ARG A 61 2.19 -4.17 -19.93
C ARG A 61 3.62 -4.70 -19.99
N MET A 62 4.27 -4.83 -18.83
CA MET A 62 5.62 -5.41 -18.73
C MET A 62 5.67 -6.83 -19.29
N ALA A 63 4.76 -7.70 -18.89
CA ALA A 63 4.70 -9.08 -19.37
C ALA A 63 4.55 -9.15 -20.90
N LYS A 64 3.71 -8.28 -21.50
CA LYS A 64 3.54 -8.18 -22.95
C LYS A 64 4.80 -7.67 -23.67
N ALA A 65 5.60 -6.85 -23.00
CA ALA A 65 6.87 -6.32 -23.51
C ALA A 65 8.08 -7.25 -23.25
N GLY A 66 7.85 -8.45 -22.67
CA GLY A 66 8.92 -9.35 -22.30
C GLY A 66 9.79 -8.85 -21.14
N LEU A 67 9.22 -8.03 -20.26
CA LEU A 67 9.91 -7.40 -19.13
C LEU A 67 9.44 -7.98 -17.80
N HIS A 68 10.37 -8.03 -16.84
CA HIS A 68 10.08 -8.42 -15.46
C HIS A 68 10.91 -7.58 -14.46
N GLY A 69 10.88 -7.94 -13.17
CA GLY A 69 11.64 -7.28 -12.10
C GLY A 69 10.74 -6.60 -11.05
N LEU A 70 9.44 -6.44 -11.35
CA LEU A 70 8.46 -5.86 -10.41
C LEU A 70 7.50 -6.91 -9.82
N GLY A 71 7.97 -8.15 -9.64
CA GLY A 71 7.20 -9.23 -9.00
C GLY A 71 6.72 -8.88 -7.58
N CYS A 72 7.44 -7.99 -6.90
CA CYS A 72 7.04 -7.44 -5.60
C CYS A 72 5.65 -6.75 -5.61
N LEU A 73 5.17 -6.29 -6.76
CA LEU A 73 3.84 -5.69 -6.93
C LEU A 73 2.76 -6.70 -7.31
N ALA A 74 3.10 -7.98 -7.50
CA ALA A 74 2.12 -9.00 -7.89
C ALA A 74 1.00 -9.13 -6.84
N GLY A 75 -0.23 -8.92 -7.28
CA GLY A 75 -1.39 -8.92 -6.40
C GLY A 75 -1.49 -7.75 -5.42
N VAL A 76 -0.57 -6.79 -5.43
CA VAL A 76 -0.68 -5.56 -4.64
C VAL A 76 -1.63 -4.60 -5.35
N PRO A 77 -2.82 -4.32 -4.77
CA PRO A 77 -3.75 -3.38 -5.36
C PRO A 77 -3.23 -1.95 -5.22
N GLY A 78 -3.70 -1.06 -6.09
CA GLY A 78 -3.34 0.35 -6.00
C GLY A 78 -2.62 0.86 -7.24
N THR A 79 -2.13 2.10 -7.12
CA THR A 79 -1.37 2.80 -8.16
C THR A 79 0.12 2.76 -7.88
N LEU A 80 0.92 2.96 -8.91
CA LEU A 80 2.38 2.99 -8.80
C LEU A 80 2.86 4.06 -7.79
N GLY A 81 2.30 5.29 -7.85
CA GLY A 81 2.66 6.34 -6.89
C GLY A 81 2.37 5.93 -5.44
N GLY A 82 1.20 5.30 -5.19
CA GLY A 82 0.88 4.75 -3.86
C GLY A 82 1.82 3.62 -3.45
N ALA A 83 2.21 2.75 -4.38
CA ALA A 83 3.17 1.68 -4.13
C ALA A 83 4.56 2.23 -3.75
N VAL A 84 5.01 3.30 -4.41
CA VAL A 84 6.29 3.97 -4.08
C VAL A 84 6.22 4.62 -2.69
N CYS A 85 5.18 5.38 -2.39
CA CYS A 85 5.02 6.02 -1.07
C CYS A 85 5.04 5.01 0.08
N MET A 86 4.49 3.82 -0.13
CA MET A 86 4.41 2.74 0.85
C MET A 86 5.61 1.79 0.82
N ASN A 87 6.57 1.98 -0.08
CA ASN A 87 7.57 0.96 -0.38
C ASN A 87 6.90 -0.42 -0.48
N ALA A 88 5.86 -0.51 -1.33
CA ALA A 88 5.03 -1.71 -1.41
C ALA A 88 5.86 -2.93 -1.81
N GLY A 89 5.55 -4.05 -1.18
CA GLY A 89 6.28 -5.27 -1.45
C GLY A 89 5.58 -6.52 -0.94
N THR A 90 6.14 -7.64 -1.32
CA THR A 90 5.75 -8.99 -0.93
C THR A 90 7.01 -9.77 -0.56
N HIS A 91 6.91 -11.10 -0.36
CA HIS A 91 8.11 -11.94 -0.20
C HIS A 91 8.99 -12.00 -1.48
N LEU A 92 8.56 -11.39 -2.59
CA LEU A 92 9.33 -11.25 -3.83
C LEU A 92 10.15 -9.94 -3.89
N GLY A 93 10.30 -9.23 -2.76
CA GLY A 93 11.04 -7.98 -2.63
C GLY A 93 10.13 -6.76 -2.40
N GLU A 94 10.73 -5.59 -2.41
CA GLU A 94 10.08 -4.29 -2.27
C GLU A 94 10.32 -3.41 -3.51
N ILE A 95 9.38 -2.50 -3.81
CA ILE A 95 9.50 -1.64 -5.00
C ILE A 95 10.72 -0.72 -4.94
N GLY A 96 11.12 -0.26 -3.74
CA GLY A 96 12.25 0.62 -3.53
C GLY A 96 13.57 0.06 -4.10
N GLU A 97 13.73 -1.27 -4.13
CA GLU A 97 14.89 -1.96 -4.73
C GLU A 97 14.99 -1.73 -6.27
N ARG A 98 13.92 -1.29 -6.89
CA ARG A 98 13.80 -1.10 -8.34
C ARG A 98 13.64 0.35 -8.75
N VAL A 99 13.35 1.25 -7.82
CA VAL A 99 13.18 2.68 -8.11
C VAL A 99 14.54 3.33 -8.36
N ARG A 100 14.75 3.86 -9.58
CA ARG A 100 15.92 4.68 -9.94
C ARG A 100 15.71 6.14 -9.59
N ALA A 101 14.51 6.65 -9.88
CA ALA A 101 14.14 8.03 -9.57
C ALA A 101 12.62 8.18 -9.51
N VAL A 102 12.17 9.23 -8.86
CA VAL A 102 10.78 9.70 -8.91
C VAL A 102 10.73 11.17 -9.26
N GLU A 103 9.68 11.55 -9.97
CA GLU A 103 9.30 12.94 -10.15
C GLU A 103 8.22 13.29 -9.14
N LEU A 104 8.48 14.31 -8.35
CA LEU A 104 7.58 14.81 -7.32
C LEU A 104 7.06 16.20 -7.72
N VAL A 105 5.77 16.39 -7.61
CA VAL A 105 5.13 17.71 -7.70
C VAL A 105 4.77 18.15 -6.30
N GLY A 106 5.46 19.16 -5.81
CA GLY A 106 5.26 19.74 -4.48
C GLY A 106 4.14 20.78 -4.43
N PRO A 107 3.84 21.30 -3.22
CA PRO A 107 2.92 22.43 -3.04
C PRO A 107 3.37 23.62 -3.86
N GLY A 108 2.42 24.26 -4.55
CA GLY A 108 2.75 25.39 -5.44
C GLY A 108 3.20 25.01 -6.85
N GLY A 109 3.27 23.70 -7.17
CA GLY A 109 3.57 23.22 -8.50
C GLY A 109 5.07 23.08 -8.82
N SER A 110 5.95 23.16 -7.84
CA SER A 110 7.36 22.83 -8.02
C SER A 110 7.53 21.38 -8.46
N VAL A 111 8.37 21.13 -9.45
CA VAL A 111 8.66 19.77 -9.93
C VAL A 111 10.13 19.47 -9.62
N THR A 112 10.38 18.38 -8.90
CA THR A 112 11.72 17.87 -8.59
C THR A 112 11.83 16.43 -9.06
N ARG A 113 13.07 15.99 -9.35
CA ARG A 113 13.39 14.60 -9.64
C ARG A 113 14.39 14.12 -8.60
N GLU A 114 13.93 13.19 -7.76
CA GLU A 114 14.72 12.63 -6.67
C GLU A 114 15.25 11.24 -7.04
N ALA A 115 16.51 10.97 -6.73
CA ALA A 115 17.08 9.65 -6.94
C ALA A 115 16.47 8.64 -5.97
N GLY A 116 16.31 7.39 -6.38
CA GLY A 116 15.74 6.33 -5.52
C GLY A 116 16.52 6.15 -4.21
N THR A 117 17.85 6.34 -4.25
CA THR A 117 18.72 6.28 -3.06
C THR A 117 18.47 7.36 -2.02
N GLU A 118 17.84 8.47 -2.41
CA GLU A 118 17.56 9.62 -1.54
C GLU A 118 16.17 9.52 -0.87
N LEU A 119 15.33 8.58 -1.33
CA LEU A 119 13.96 8.42 -0.82
C LEU A 119 13.85 7.64 0.50
N GLY A 120 14.96 7.23 1.09
CA GLY A 120 15.01 6.59 2.40
C GLY A 120 14.04 5.42 2.54
N PHE A 121 13.96 4.55 1.53
CA PHE A 121 13.06 3.39 1.54
C PHE A 121 13.31 2.48 2.74
N ARG A 122 12.26 2.18 3.46
CA ARG A 122 12.22 1.27 4.61
C ARG A 122 10.95 0.44 4.55
N TYR A 123 10.87 -0.60 5.34
CA TYR A 123 9.69 -1.46 5.40
C TYR A 123 8.40 -0.64 5.55
N ARG A 124 7.56 -0.68 4.53
CA ARG A 124 6.27 0.05 4.42
C ARG A 124 6.40 1.57 4.53
N ARG A 125 7.51 2.14 4.06
CA ARG A 125 7.73 3.59 4.10
C ARG A 125 8.74 4.07 3.05
N ALA A 126 8.49 5.25 2.50
CA ALA A 126 9.44 6.09 1.80
C ALA A 126 9.42 7.50 2.41
N ASP A 127 10.54 8.22 2.35
CA ASP A 127 10.65 9.60 2.84
C ASP A 127 10.18 10.59 1.77
N ILE A 128 8.92 10.44 1.34
CA ILE A 128 8.25 11.35 0.42
C ILE A 128 7.37 12.31 1.22
N PRO A 129 7.47 13.64 0.99
CA PRO A 129 6.60 14.61 1.67
C PRO A 129 5.11 14.29 1.46
N ARG A 130 4.30 14.44 2.52
CA ARG A 130 2.88 14.05 2.48
C ARG A 130 2.04 14.87 1.51
N ASP A 131 2.48 16.08 1.21
CA ASP A 131 1.85 17.04 0.30
C ASP A 131 2.45 17.02 -1.11
N ALA A 132 3.40 16.12 -1.36
CA ALA A 132 3.96 15.89 -2.69
C ALA A 132 3.18 14.81 -3.45
N VAL A 133 3.10 15.00 -4.77
CA VAL A 133 2.47 14.07 -5.69
C VAL A 133 3.55 13.32 -6.45
N VAL A 134 3.57 11.99 -6.38
CA VAL A 134 4.40 11.16 -7.25
C VAL A 134 3.78 11.15 -8.63
N SER A 135 4.33 11.95 -9.56
CA SER A 135 3.80 12.12 -10.92
C SER A 135 4.35 11.07 -11.88
N ARG A 136 5.64 10.71 -11.74
CA ARG A 136 6.33 9.76 -12.61
C ARG A 136 7.39 8.97 -11.83
N VAL A 137 7.66 7.74 -12.25
CA VAL A 137 8.62 6.82 -11.61
C VAL A 137 9.48 6.16 -12.69
N TRP A 138 10.80 6.12 -12.49
CA TRP A 138 11.77 5.38 -13.27
C TRP A 138 12.15 4.10 -12.54
N LEU A 139 11.97 2.95 -13.18
CA LEU A 139 12.11 1.63 -12.58
C LEU A 139 13.11 0.78 -13.37
N THR A 140 14.06 0.17 -12.67
CA THR A 140 14.91 -0.85 -13.25
C THR A 140 14.12 -2.11 -13.53
N VAL A 141 14.15 -2.59 -14.77
CA VAL A 141 13.48 -3.81 -15.22
C VAL A 141 14.46 -4.71 -15.97
N GLN A 142 14.08 -5.94 -16.26
CA GLN A 142 14.95 -6.96 -16.84
C GLN A 142 14.20 -7.72 -17.95
N ARG A 143 14.97 -8.28 -18.91
CA ARG A 143 14.45 -9.16 -19.96
C ARG A 143 14.82 -10.62 -19.74
N GLU A 144 16.03 -10.86 -19.22
CA GLU A 144 16.56 -12.20 -18.96
C GLU A 144 15.91 -12.82 -17.72
N GLY A 145 15.63 -14.14 -17.74
CA GLY A 145 15.00 -14.84 -16.62
C GLY A 145 13.49 -14.61 -16.50
N LEU A 146 12.82 -14.26 -17.60
CA LEU A 146 11.39 -13.96 -17.62
C LEU A 146 10.52 -15.14 -17.17
N GLU A 147 10.83 -16.36 -17.60
CA GLU A 147 10.03 -17.55 -17.29
C GLU A 147 10.03 -17.86 -15.80
N GLU A 148 11.20 -17.82 -15.16
CA GLU A 148 11.38 -18.03 -13.72
C GLU A 148 10.66 -16.94 -12.92
N ALA A 149 10.81 -15.68 -13.34
CA ALA A 149 10.12 -14.55 -12.71
C ALA A 149 8.59 -14.68 -12.81
N GLN A 150 8.08 -15.09 -13.97
CA GLN A 150 6.65 -15.35 -14.16
C GLN A 150 6.16 -16.54 -13.34
N ALA A 151 6.96 -17.62 -13.24
CA ALA A 151 6.62 -18.77 -12.41
C ALA A 151 6.53 -18.40 -10.93
N ALA A 152 7.48 -17.61 -10.41
CA ALA A 152 7.44 -17.09 -9.04
C ALA A 152 6.21 -16.23 -8.78
N VAL A 153 5.85 -15.34 -9.71
CA VAL A 153 4.64 -14.52 -9.63
C VAL A 153 3.38 -15.39 -9.62
N ARG A 154 3.28 -16.38 -10.51
CA ARG A 154 2.12 -17.30 -10.54
C ARG A 154 1.97 -18.06 -9.23
N HIS A 155 3.05 -18.59 -8.68
CA HIS A 155 3.05 -19.28 -7.39
C HIS A 155 2.56 -18.34 -6.26
N HIS A 156 3.10 -17.13 -6.23
CA HIS A 156 2.70 -16.11 -5.26
C HIS A 156 1.19 -15.79 -5.33
N LEU A 157 0.66 -15.54 -6.52
CA LEU A 157 -0.75 -15.21 -6.72
C LEU A 157 -1.67 -16.37 -6.32
N THR A 158 -1.29 -17.61 -6.64
CA THR A 158 -2.02 -18.83 -6.21
C THR A 158 -2.09 -18.91 -4.69
N ARG A 159 -0.96 -18.71 -4.00
CA ARG A 159 -0.90 -18.70 -2.54
C ARG A 159 -1.77 -17.59 -1.95
N ARG A 160 -1.71 -16.37 -2.50
CA ARG A 160 -2.55 -15.26 -2.04
C ARG A 160 -4.04 -15.56 -2.15
N LYS A 161 -4.49 -16.10 -3.29
CA LYS A 161 -5.88 -16.50 -3.49
C LYS A 161 -6.33 -17.56 -2.48
N ALA A 162 -5.46 -18.49 -2.13
CA ALA A 162 -5.74 -19.51 -1.14
C ALA A 162 -5.82 -18.97 0.29
N THR A 163 -4.99 -17.98 0.66
CA THR A 163 -4.79 -17.54 2.05
C THR A 163 -5.40 -16.19 2.41
N GLN A 164 -5.82 -15.37 1.43
CA GLN A 164 -6.33 -14.02 1.68
C GLN A 164 -7.77 -13.86 1.20
N PRO A 165 -8.60 -13.05 1.87
CA PRO A 165 -10.00 -12.79 1.51
C PRO A 165 -10.09 -11.72 0.39
N LEU A 166 -9.61 -12.05 -0.83
CA LEU A 166 -9.50 -11.10 -1.94
C LEU A 166 -10.84 -10.71 -2.56
N ASP A 167 -11.88 -11.41 -2.22
CA ASP A 167 -13.27 -11.25 -2.67
C ASP A 167 -14.11 -10.35 -1.73
N GLN A 168 -13.52 -9.90 -0.62
CA GLN A 168 -14.22 -9.08 0.37
C GLN A 168 -13.59 -7.69 0.51
N PRO A 169 -14.40 -6.63 0.70
CA PRO A 169 -13.90 -5.27 0.88
C PRO A 169 -13.00 -5.15 2.12
N SER A 170 -11.76 -4.75 1.90
CA SER A 170 -10.77 -4.51 2.94
C SER A 170 -9.70 -3.51 2.47
N CYS A 171 -8.89 -3.02 3.38
CA CYS A 171 -7.70 -2.21 3.07
C CYS A 171 -6.40 -3.05 2.99
N GLY A 172 -6.51 -4.37 2.73
CA GLY A 172 -5.38 -5.29 2.76
C GLY A 172 -4.95 -5.65 4.19
N SER A 173 -3.64 -5.78 4.41
CA SER A 173 -3.10 -5.99 5.75
C SER A 173 -3.35 -4.78 6.63
N THR A 174 -3.99 -4.98 7.77
CA THR A 174 -4.34 -3.89 8.70
C THR A 174 -3.13 -3.43 9.51
N PHE A 175 -2.25 -4.36 9.88
CA PHE A 175 -1.04 -4.08 10.65
C PHE A 175 0.21 -4.51 9.92
N LYS A 176 1.31 -3.81 10.19
CA LYS A 176 2.66 -4.24 9.83
C LYS A 176 3.04 -5.49 10.61
N ASN A 177 3.90 -6.32 10.05
CA ASN A 177 4.50 -7.40 10.80
C ASN A 177 5.52 -6.83 11.80
N PRO A 178 5.43 -7.18 13.09
CA PRO A 178 6.45 -6.80 14.06
C PRO A 178 7.77 -7.57 13.81
N PRO A 179 8.91 -7.09 14.30
CA PRO A 179 10.18 -7.80 14.19
C PRO A 179 10.08 -9.23 14.74
N GLY A 180 10.49 -10.19 13.93
CA GLY A 180 10.54 -11.61 14.30
C GLY A 180 9.21 -12.35 14.34
N ASP A 181 8.07 -11.70 14.00
CA ASP A 181 6.75 -12.34 14.03
C ASP A 181 5.82 -11.80 12.93
N ALA A 182 4.65 -12.43 12.79
CA ALA A 182 3.61 -12.01 11.86
C ALA A 182 2.37 -11.49 12.61
N ALA A 183 1.91 -10.29 12.26
CA ALA A 183 0.71 -9.69 12.86
C ALA A 183 -0.52 -10.63 12.75
N GLY A 184 -0.70 -11.27 11.58
CA GLY A 184 -1.80 -12.24 11.39
C GLY A 184 -1.73 -13.42 12.36
N ARG A 185 -0.53 -13.97 12.63
CA ARG A 185 -0.34 -15.05 13.59
C ARG A 185 -0.72 -14.61 15.01
N LEU A 186 -0.27 -13.43 15.43
CA LEU A 186 -0.55 -12.89 16.77
C LEU A 186 -2.05 -12.63 16.97
N ILE A 187 -2.73 -12.05 15.98
CA ILE A 187 -4.18 -11.78 16.02
C ILE A 187 -4.97 -13.09 16.05
N GLU A 188 -4.55 -14.10 15.28
CA GLU A 188 -5.16 -15.43 15.30
C GLU A 188 -4.94 -16.13 16.65
N ALA A 189 -3.71 -16.12 17.17
CA ALA A 189 -3.39 -16.68 18.49
C ALA A 189 -4.10 -15.92 19.63
N ALA A 190 -4.44 -14.64 19.42
CA ALA A 190 -5.29 -13.88 20.34
C ALA A 190 -6.78 -14.30 20.29
N GLY A 191 -7.17 -15.19 19.38
CA GLY A 191 -8.55 -15.69 19.25
C GLY A 191 -9.50 -14.71 18.58
N LEU A 192 -8.98 -13.78 17.76
CA LEU A 192 -9.77 -12.67 17.21
C LEU A 192 -10.37 -12.93 15.81
N LYS A 193 -10.09 -14.08 15.16
CA LYS A 193 -10.76 -14.43 13.91
C LYS A 193 -12.29 -14.42 14.09
N GLY A 194 -13.00 -13.79 13.15
CA GLY A 194 -14.45 -13.66 13.20
C GLY A 194 -14.97 -12.60 14.18
N HIS A 195 -14.11 -11.98 15.01
CA HIS A 195 -14.54 -10.93 15.93
C HIS A 195 -15.10 -9.72 15.17
N ARG A 196 -16.23 -9.17 15.67
CA ARG A 196 -16.98 -8.10 15.02
C ARG A 196 -17.16 -6.89 15.91
N ILE A 197 -17.11 -5.69 15.30
CA ILE A 197 -17.57 -4.44 15.88
C ILE A 197 -18.39 -3.72 14.81
N GLY A 198 -19.69 -3.54 15.06
CA GLY A 198 -20.60 -3.02 14.04
C GLY A 198 -20.57 -3.86 12.75
N GLY A 199 -20.36 -3.21 11.62
CA GLY A 199 -20.20 -3.87 10.31
C GLY A 199 -18.78 -4.34 10.00
N ALA A 200 -17.79 -4.10 10.88
CA ALA A 200 -16.41 -4.53 10.70
C ALA A 200 -16.17 -5.92 11.29
N MET A 201 -15.31 -6.73 10.65
CA MET A 201 -14.96 -8.08 11.10
C MET A 201 -13.50 -8.41 10.83
N VAL A 202 -12.84 -9.09 11.79
CA VAL A 202 -11.55 -9.76 11.52
C VAL A 202 -11.81 -10.98 10.64
N SER A 203 -11.13 -11.08 9.50
CA SER A 203 -11.34 -12.19 8.56
C SER A 203 -11.01 -13.54 9.21
N GLU A 204 -11.87 -14.51 9.00
CA GLU A 204 -11.63 -15.90 9.39
C GLU A 204 -10.54 -16.56 8.53
N LYS A 205 -10.36 -16.10 7.29
CA LYS A 205 -9.36 -16.63 6.35
C LYS A 205 -7.95 -16.13 6.64
N HIS A 206 -7.79 -14.84 7.00
CA HIS A 206 -6.50 -14.21 7.30
C HIS A 206 -6.68 -13.13 8.37
N ALA A 207 -6.20 -13.39 9.58
CA ALA A 207 -6.51 -12.54 10.73
C ALA A 207 -5.97 -11.10 10.64
N ASN A 208 -4.99 -10.80 9.77
CA ASN A 208 -4.53 -9.42 9.53
C ASN A 208 -5.35 -8.66 8.48
N PHE A 209 -6.49 -9.22 8.03
CA PHE A 209 -7.42 -8.56 7.13
C PHE A 209 -8.70 -8.22 7.88
N PHE A 210 -9.00 -6.92 7.97
CA PHE A 210 -10.24 -6.44 8.58
C PHE A 210 -11.20 -6.06 7.46
N LEU A 211 -12.37 -6.63 7.51
CA LEU A 211 -13.36 -6.64 6.43
C LEU A 211 -14.49 -5.67 6.74
N ASN A 212 -14.99 -4.99 5.71
CA ASN A 212 -16.31 -4.40 5.73
C ASN A 212 -17.31 -5.46 5.25
N THR A 213 -18.12 -5.99 6.17
CA THR A 213 -19.11 -7.04 5.86
C THR A 213 -20.45 -6.47 5.36
N GLY A 214 -20.49 -5.18 5.07
CA GLY A 214 -21.66 -4.40 4.68
C GLY A 214 -22.03 -3.39 5.76
N GLY A 215 -22.00 -2.11 5.40
CA GLY A 215 -22.39 -1.03 6.30
C GLY A 215 -21.43 -0.72 7.45
N ALA A 216 -20.19 -1.21 7.42
CA ALA A 216 -19.18 -0.80 8.41
C ALA A 216 -18.86 0.68 8.27
N THR A 217 -18.85 1.39 9.40
CA THR A 217 -18.34 2.75 9.49
C THR A 217 -16.82 2.74 9.65
N ALA A 218 -16.15 3.87 9.38
CA ALA A 218 -14.73 4.00 9.67
C ALA A 218 -14.46 3.92 11.18
N SER A 219 -15.39 4.37 11.99
CA SER A 219 -15.37 4.24 13.45
C SER A 219 -15.43 2.78 13.92
N ASP A 220 -16.20 1.91 13.27
CA ASP A 220 -16.23 0.48 13.56
C ASP A 220 -14.88 -0.17 13.28
N LEU A 221 -14.30 0.11 12.10
CA LEU A 221 -12.98 -0.42 11.72
C LEU A 221 -11.88 0.08 12.66
N ARG A 222 -11.90 1.37 13.02
CA ARG A 222 -10.96 1.93 14.00
C ARG A 222 -11.08 1.25 15.36
N SER A 223 -12.30 1.04 15.84
CA SER A 223 -12.56 0.37 17.12
C SER A 223 -12.07 -1.08 17.11
N LEU A 224 -12.24 -1.77 15.98
CA LEU A 224 -11.74 -3.14 15.79
C LEU A 224 -10.20 -3.17 15.75
N ILE A 225 -9.56 -2.17 15.11
CA ILE A 225 -8.09 -2.01 15.09
C ILE A 225 -7.55 -1.80 16.51
N LEU A 226 -8.18 -0.93 17.29
CA LEU A 226 -7.80 -0.70 18.70
C LEU A 226 -7.95 -1.97 19.52
N HIS A 227 -9.11 -2.63 19.44
CA HIS A 227 -9.39 -3.86 20.17
C HIS A 227 -8.37 -4.96 19.86
N ALA A 228 -8.04 -5.16 18.58
CA ALA A 228 -7.05 -6.18 18.19
C ALA A 228 -5.65 -5.84 18.72
N ARG A 229 -5.24 -4.58 18.62
CA ARG A 229 -3.95 -4.12 19.13
C ARG A 229 -3.83 -4.29 20.65
N ASP A 230 -4.85 -3.86 21.39
CA ASP A 230 -4.85 -3.93 22.86
C ASP A 230 -4.90 -5.39 23.34
N THR A 231 -5.66 -6.27 22.66
CA THR A 231 -5.71 -7.71 22.97
C THR A 231 -4.37 -8.39 22.71
N VAL A 232 -3.70 -8.07 21.59
CA VAL A 232 -2.37 -8.62 21.29
C VAL A 232 -1.33 -8.10 22.28
N TRP A 233 -1.38 -6.82 22.65
CA TRP A 233 -0.52 -6.26 23.68
C TRP A 233 -0.72 -6.96 25.03
N ALA A 234 -1.95 -7.10 25.49
CA ALA A 234 -2.26 -7.74 26.78
C ALA A 234 -1.80 -9.20 26.85
N ARG A 235 -1.83 -9.95 25.72
CA ARG A 235 -1.47 -11.37 25.69
C ARG A 235 0.01 -11.64 25.44
N PHE A 236 0.65 -10.80 24.62
CA PHE A 236 1.99 -11.09 24.10
C PHE A 236 3.02 -9.98 24.35
N GLY A 237 2.60 -8.82 24.90
CA GLY A 237 3.48 -7.66 25.08
C GLY A 237 3.94 -7.01 23.76
N VAL A 238 3.31 -7.33 22.64
CA VAL A 238 3.68 -6.83 21.30
C VAL A 238 2.72 -5.73 20.87
N THR A 239 3.26 -4.53 20.59
CA THR A 239 2.48 -3.44 20.03
C THR A 239 2.40 -3.57 18.51
N LEU A 240 1.19 -3.81 17.97
CA LEU A 240 0.96 -3.82 16.53
C LEU A 240 0.87 -2.38 15.98
N GLU A 241 1.65 -2.09 14.94
CA GLU A 241 1.61 -0.82 14.22
C GLU A 241 0.66 -0.92 13.02
N PRO A 242 -0.37 -0.03 12.89
CA PRO A 242 -1.22 -0.03 11.71
C PRO A 242 -0.43 0.21 10.41
N GLU A 243 -0.73 -0.59 9.38
CA GLU A 243 -0.25 -0.37 8.01
C GLU A 243 -1.24 0.51 7.22
N VAL A 244 -2.53 0.43 7.57
CA VAL A 244 -3.57 1.26 6.98
C VAL A 244 -3.40 2.73 7.35
N HIS A 245 -3.57 3.62 6.36
CA HIS A 245 -3.50 5.06 6.55
C HIS A 245 -4.88 5.66 6.79
N ALA A 246 -5.04 6.32 7.95
CA ALA A 246 -6.22 7.11 8.24
C ALA A 246 -6.13 8.48 7.56
N VAL A 247 -7.18 8.85 6.83
CA VAL A 247 -7.30 10.14 6.15
C VAL A 247 -8.66 10.78 6.44
N GLY A 248 -8.74 12.10 6.32
CA GLY A 248 -9.98 12.86 6.54
C GLY A 248 -10.11 13.40 7.97
N ASP A 249 -11.32 13.86 8.29
CA ASP A 249 -11.65 14.56 9.54
C ASP A 249 -11.93 13.55 10.67
N TRP A 250 -10.88 13.06 11.28
CA TRP A 250 -10.98 12.24 12.46
C TRP A 250 -11.15 13.10 13.71
N PRO A 251 -11.93 12.66 14.72
CA PRO A 251 -11.96 13.34 16.02
C PRO A 251 -10.57 13.49 16.61
N ALA A 252 -10.32 14.58 17.34
CA ALA A 252 -9.03 14.84 17.97
C ALA A 252 -8.58 13.64 18.84
N GLY A 253 -7.31 13.25 18.72
CA GLY A 253 -6.74 12.09 19.41
C GLY A 253 -7.12 10.73 18.83
N SER A 254 -7.86 10.68 17.71
CA SER A 254 -8.19 9.39 17.05
C SER A 254 -7.00 8.79 16.35
N TRP A 255 -6.14 9.62 15.75
CA TRP A 255 -4.92 9.22 15.04
C TRP A 255 -3.77 10.19 15.32
N PRO A 256 -2.51 9.73 15.48
CA PRO A 256 -2.14 8.32 15.59
C PRO A 256 -2.85 7.63 16.76
N LEU A 257 -2.97 6.31 16.72
CA LEU A 257 -3.64 5.56 17.78
C LEU A 257 -2.93 5.80 19.14
N PRO A 258 -3.66 5.94 20.26
CA PRO A 258 -3.06 6.06 21.58
C PRO A 258 -2.22 4.81 21.92
N ALA A 259 -1.39 4.85 22.95
CA ALA A 259 -0.68 3.67 23.44
C ALA A 259 -1.65 2.52 23.75
N PRO A 260 -1.26 1.23 23.59
CA PRO A 260 -2.09 0.09 23.98
C PRO A 260 -2.41 0.14 25.49
N ARG A 261 -3.58 -0.35 25.86
CA ARG A 261 -4.04 -0.44 27.25
C ARG A 261 -3.95 -1.86 27.79
#